data_d3c0660b541d95dc383994cbd2ff9b3f
#
_entry.id   d3c0660b541d95dc383994cbd2ff9b3f
#
_cell.length_a   1.000
_cell.length_b   1.000
_cell.length_c   1.000
_cell.angle_alpha   90.00
_cell.angle_beta   90.00
_cell.angle_gamma   90.00
#
_symmetry.space_group_name_H-M   'P 1'
#
loop_
_entity.id
_entity.type
_entity.pdbx_description
1 polymer ?
#
loop_
_entity_poly.entity_id
_entity_poly.type
_entity_poly.pdbx_seq_one_letter_code
_entity_poly.pdbx_strand_id
1 'polypeptide(L)'
;LQGFSWSRVGWAVVTLAIGTLGGVVFDFIGMPAAYLAGSMVMVALAAVVRVPVELPLPLRSLAFVVLGAILGATMDRRTLESLPEWPVSIIGLLVGLAILMTVVPRYLQRFHRIDQQTARMCAIPGALGYIVALSLELDVDSRRVAILHTLRLAVLLTFISAVVALAYDMQD
;
A
#
# COMPACT_ATOMS: atom_id res chain seq x y z
N LEU A 1 10.02 -0.85 -25.56
CA LEU A 1 10.05 -2.30 -25.44
C LEU A 1 11.30 -2.68 -24.66
N GLN A 2 11.21 -2.73 -23.32
CA GLN A 2 12.34 -3.18 -22.49
C GLN A 2 12.44 -4.70 -22.66
N GLY A 3 13.58 -5.16 -23.18
CA GLY A 3 13.84 -6.55 -23.49
C GLY A 3 13.64 -7.47 -22.29
N PHE A 4 13.01 -8.60 -22.52
CA PHE A 4 12.84 -9.69 -21.56
C PHE A 4 14.23 -10.20 -21.14
N SER A 5 14.65 -9.92 -19.91
CA SER A 5 15.93 -10.34 -19.36
C SER A 5 15.67 -11.47 -18.35
N TRP A 6 16.31 -12.63 -18.55
CA TRP A 6 16.24 -13.79 -17.67
C TRP A 6 16.66 -13.44 -16.22
N SER A 7 17.55 -12.46 -16.05
CA SER A 7 17.95 -11.97 -14.73
C SER A 7 16.79 -11.31 -13.97
N ARG A 8 15.91 -10.58 -14.64
CA ARG A 8 14.72 -9.94 -14.01
C ARG A 8 13.69 -10.97 -13.58
N VAL A 9 13.54 -12.07 -14.33
CA VAL A 9 12.67 -13.18 -13.93
C VAL A 9 13.20 -13.87 -12.68
N GLY A 10 14.51 -14.09 -12.61
CA GLY A 10 15.15 -14.64 -11.41
C GLY A 10 14.93 -13.77 -10.18
N TRP A 11 15.10 -12.45 -10.29
CA TRP A 11 14.86 -11.53 -9.18
C TRP A 11 13.39 -11.42 -8.80
N ALA A 12 12.47 -11.55 -9.76
CA ALA A 12 11.04 -11.65 -9.47
C ALA A 12 10.71 -12.89 -8.63
N VAL A 13 11.28 -14.04 -8.96
CA VAL A 13 11.09 -15.28 -8.19
C VAL A 13 11.64 -15.10 -6.76
N VAL A 14 12.83 -14.52 -6.62
CA VAL A 14 13.42 -14.21 -5.31
C VAL A 14 12.51 -13.26 -4.51
N THR A 15 12.00 -12.22 -5.14
CA THR A 15 11.08 -11.27 -4.49
C THR A 15 9.81 -11.95 -4.00
N LEU A 16 9.21 -12.80 -4.84
CA LEU A 16 8.01 -13.57 -4.47
C LEU A 16 8.30 -14.56 -3.34
N ALA A 17 9.44 -15.26 -3.39
CA ALA A 17 9.84 -16.19 -2.33
C ALA A 17 10.01 -15.47 -0.99
N ILE A 18 10.70 -14.33 -0.97
CA ILE A 18 10.87 -13.50 0.25
C ILE A 18 9.51 -13.02 0.76
N GLY A 19 8.64 -12.53 -0.13
CA GLY A 19 7.30 -12.09 0.25
C GLY A 19 6.45 -13.21 0.83
N THR A 20 6.46 -14.39 0.21
CA THR A 20 5.73 -15.56 0.68
C THR A 20 6.25 -16.03 2.03
N LEU A 21 7.57 -16.12 2.22
CA LEU A 21 8.19 -16.45 3.50
C LEU A 21 7.75 -15.47 4.59
N GLY A 22 7.75 -14.17 4.28
CA GLY A 22 7.27 -13.15 5.21
C GLY A 22 5.81 -13.35 5.61
N GLY A 23 4.95 -13.63 4.64
CA GLY A 23 3.55 -13.95 4.89
C GLY A 23 3.37 -15.15 5.81
N VAL A 24 4.05 -16.25 5.52
CA VAL A 24 4.01 -17.49 6.32
C VAL A 24 4.52 -17.26 7.75
N VAL A 25 5.64 -16.55 7.92
CA VAL A 25 6.19 -16.24 9.25
C VAL A 25 5.19 -15.44 10.08
N PHE A 26 4.56 -14.44 9.50
CA PHE A 26 3.57 -13.61 10.20
C PHE A 26 2.28 -14.37 10.50
N ASP A 27 1.90 -15.31 9.64
CA ASP A 27 0.76 -16.21 9.86
C ASP A 27 1.00 -17.14 11.05
N PHE A 28 2.20 -17.71 11.17
CA PHE A 28 2.59 -18.49 12.34
C PHE A 28 2.58 -17.71 13.67
N ILE A 29 2.77 -16.40 13.61
CA ILE A 29 2.70 -15.51 14.79
C ILE A 29 1.24 -15.15 15.12
N GLY A 30 0.29 -15.51 14.25
CA GLY A 30 -1.14 -15.21 14.42
C GLY A 30 -1.50 -13.74 14.13
N MET A 31 -0.68 -13.03 13.33
CA MET A 31 -0.99 -11.63 13.00
C MET A 31 -2.14 -11.54 11.98
N PRO A 32 -3.15 -10.71 12.24
CA PRO A 32 -4.18 -10.42 11.25
C PRO A 32 -3.56 -9.78 10.00
N ALA A 33 -4.08 -10.10 8.82
CA ALA A 33 -3.50 -9.73 7.52
C ALA A 33 -2.02 -10.14 7.33
N ALA A 34 -1.64 -11.28 7.90
CA ALA A 34 -0.27 -11.83 7.96
C ALA A 34 0.45 -11.79 6.61
N TYR A 35 -0.20 -12.22 5.53
CA TYR A 35 0.38 -12.26 4.19
C TYR A 35 0.66 -10.87 3.63
N LEU A 36 -0.17 -9.86 3.94
CA LEU A 36 0.06 -8.48 3.51
C LEU A 36 1.19 -7.83 4.32
N ALA A 37 1.08 -7.87 5.64
CA ALA A 37 2.06 -7.25 6.53
C ALA A 37 3.42 -7.95 6.44
N GLY A 38 3.43 -9.29 6.49
CA GLY A 38 4.64 -10.09 6.46
C GLY A 38 5.41 -9.97 5.15
N SER A 39 4.71 -10.05 4.00
CA SER A 39 5.36 -9.86 2.70
C SER A 39 5.94 -8.46 2.55
N MET A 40 5.22 -7.42 2.99
CA MET A 40 5.70 -6.04 2.94
C MET A 40 6.95 -5.83 3.79
N VAL A 41 6.94 -6.32 5.04
CA VAL A 41 8.08 -6.18 5.96
C VAL A 41 9.30 -6.92 5.44
N MET A 42 9.16 -8.17 5.01
CA MET A 42 10.29 -8.98 4.55
C MET A 42 10.89 -8.45 3.26
N VAL A 43 10.06 -8.01 2.30
CA VAL A 43 10.55 -7.40 1.06
C VAL A 43 11.21 -6.05 1.34
N ALA A 44 10.67 -5.24 2.27
CA ALA A 44 11.30 -3.99 2.69
C ALA A 44 12.65 -4.22 3.37
N LEU A 45 12.77 -5.21 4.25
CA LEU A 45 14.03 -5.59 4.87
C LEU A 45 15.05 -6.07 3.83
N ALA A 46 14.64 -6.89 2.87
CA ALA A 46 15.48 -7.33 1.77
C ALA A 46 16.00 -6.15 0.94
N ALA A 47 15.17 -5.16 0.67
CA ALA A 47 15.57 -3.94 -0.01
C ALA A 47 16.59 -3.11 0.80
N VAL A 48 16.43 -3.02 2.11
CA VAL A 48 17.39 -2.35 3.01
C VAL A 48 18.77 -3.05 2.98
N VAL A 49 18.79 -4.38 2.92
CA VAL A 49 20.02 -5.18 2.79
C VAL A 49 20.56 -5.19 1.35
N ARG A 50 19.97 -4.37 0.47
CA ARG A 50 20.35 -4.22 -0.94
C ARG A 50 20.15 -5.48 -1.81
N VAL A 51 19.27 -6.37 -1.43
CA VAL A 51 18.80 -7.44 -2.33
C VAL A 51 17.99 -6.77 -3.43
N PRO A 52 18.28 -7.04 -4.71
CA PRO A 52 17.47 -6.49 -5.80
C PRO A 52 16.06 -7.10 -5.76
N VAL A 53 15.10 -6.31 -5.28
CA VAL A 53 13.69 -6.69 -5.25
C VAL A 53 13.01 -6.02 -6.46
N GLU A 54 12.67 -6.82 -7.45
CA GLU A 54 12.05 -6.36 -8.69
C GLU A 54 10.82 -7.19 -9.02
N LEU A 55 9.76 -6.53 -9.44
CA LEU A 55 8.56 -7.18 -9.99
C LEU A 55 8.34 -6.65 -11.41
N PRO A 56 8.52 -7.48 -12.46
CA PRO A 56 8.30 -7.08 -13.83
C PRO A 56 6.89 -6.53 -14.06
N LEU A 57 6.76 -5.49 -14.87
CA LEU A 57 5.48 -4.83 -15.17
C LEU A 57 4.37 -5.81 -15.60
N PRO A 58 4.61 -6.81 -16.49
CA PRO A 58 3.57 -7.77 -16.87
C PRO A 58 3.04 -8.58 -15.67
N LEU A 59 3.94 -9.02 -14.78
CA LEU A 59 3.56 -9.80 -13.61
C LEU A 59 2.77 -8.95 -12.60
N ARG A 60 3.18 -7.70 -12.43
CA ARG A 60 2.44 -6.72 -11.61
C ARG A 60 1.04 -6.45 -12.18
N SER A 61 0.93 -6.26 -13.50
CA SER A 61 -0.36 -6.05 -14.17
C SER A 61 -1.26 -7.26 -14.02
N LEU A 62 -0.72 -8.47 -14.19
CA LEU A 62 -1.45 -9.72 -13.99
C LEU A 62 -1.98 -9.84 -12.55
N ALA A 63 -1.15 -9.53 -11.55
CA ALA A 63 -1.55 -9.53 -10.16
C ALA A 63 -2.73 -8.57 -9.90
N PHE A 64 -2.70 -7.35 -10.46
CA PHE A 64 -3.83 -6.42 -10.35
C PHE A 64 -5.09 -6.91 -11.05
N VAL A 65 -4.98 -7.57 -12.21
CA VAL A 65 -6.13 -8.17 -12.89
C VAL A 65 -6.74 -9.28 -12.04
N VAL A 66 -5.91 -10.17 -11.48
CA VAL A 66 -6.38 -11.26 -10.59
C VAL A 66 -7.03 -10.69 -9.34
N LEU A 67 -6.41 -9.70 -8.69
CA LEU A 67 -7.00 -9.03 -7.52
C LEU A 67 -8.33 -8.38 -7.87
N GLY A 68 -8.42 -7.68 -9.00
CA GLY A 68 -9.68 -7.08 -9.46
C GLY A 68 -10.76 -8.12 -9.73
N ALA A 69 -10.40 -9.25 -10.33
CA ALA A 69 -11.34 -10.35 -10.57
C ALA A 69 -11.83 -10.97 -9.25
N ILE A 70 -10.93 -11.22 -8.28
CA ILE A 70 -11.30 -11.72 -6.96
C ILE A 70 -12.25 -10.75 -6.25
N LEU A 71 -11.88 -9.47 -6.20
CA LEU A 71 -12.74 -8.44 -5.58
C LEU A 71 -14.09 -8.32 -6.28
N GLY A 72 -14.12 -8.38 -7.61
CA GLY A 72 -15.37 -8.40 -8.37
C GLY A 72 -16.22 -9.63 -8.08
N ALA A 73 -15.61 -10.80 -7.95
CA ALA A 73 -16.31 -12.04 -7.65
C ALA A 73 -16.88 -12.10 -6.22
N THR A 74 -16.37 -11.31 -5.28
CA THR A 74 -16.93 -11.17 -3.92
C THR A 74 -18.16 -10.27 -3.85
N MET A 75 -18.49 -9.56 -4.95
CA MET A 75 -19.71 -8.75 -5.05
C MET A 75 -20.93 -9.66 -5.13
N ASP A 76 -21.59 -9.85 -3.99
CA ASP A 76 -22.83 -10.61 -3.88
C ASP A 76 -24.05 -9.68 -3.95
N ARG A 77 -25.22 -10.27 -4.20
CA ARG A 77 -26.51 -9.58 -4.22
C ARG A 77 -26.78 -8.81 -2.92
N ARG A 78 -26.36 -9.35 -1.78
CA ARG A 78 -26.44 -8.69 -0.47
C ARG A 78 -25.66 -7.38 -0.43
N THR A 79 -24.48 -7.35 -1.04
CA THR A 79 -23.65 -6.14 -1.15
C THR A 79 -24.36 -5.05 -1.96
N LEU A 80 -25.09 -5.45 -3.02
CA LEU A 80 -25.89 -4.51 -3.82
C LEU A 80 -27.12 -4.00 -3.07
N GLU A 81 -27.76 -4.86 -2.28
CA GLU A 81 -28.92 -4.49 -1.45
C GLU A 81 -28.53 -3.54 -0.31
N SER A 82 -27.27 -3.58 0.17
CA SER A 82 -26.76 -2.65 1.19
C SER A 82 -26.29 -1.29 0.64
N LEU A 83 -26.25 -1.09 -0.67
CA LEU A 83 -25.87 0.19 -1.30
C LEU A 83 -26.59 1.43 -0.73
N PRO A 84 -27.90 1.37 -0.40
CA PRO A 84 -28.60 2.52 0.21
C PRO A 84 -28.05 2.95 1.57
N GLU A 85 -27.32 2.08 2.27
CA GLU A 85 -26.71 2.37 3.57
C GLU A 85 -25.32 3.04 3.44
N TRP A 86 -24.71 2.99 2.24
CA TRP A 86 -23.36 3.47 1.99
C TRP A 86 -23.16 5.00 1.91
N PRO A 87 -24.19 5.82 1.58
CA PRO A 87 -23.98 7.26 1.41
C PRO A 87 -23.30 7.93 2.59
N VAL A 88 -23.63 7.52 3.83
CA VAL A 88 -23.04 8.07 5.04
C VAL A 88 -21.54 7.73 5.12
N SER A 89 -21.19 6.49 4.83
CA SER A 89 -19.78 6.03 4.81
C SER A 89 -18.98 6.70 3.69
N ILE A 90 -19.59 6.87 2.52
CA ILE A 90 -18.97 7.56 1.38
C ILE A 90 -18.71 9.03 1.72
N ILE A 91 -19.70 9.72 2.30
CA ILE A 91 -19.52 11.12 2.73
C ILE A 91 -18.43 11.21 3.80
N GLY A 92 -18.44 10.31 4.78
CA GLY A 92 -17.38 10.24 5.81
C GLY A 92 -15.99 10.03 5.19
N LEU A 93 -15.88 9.14 4.21
CA LEU A 93 -14.65 8.90 3.47
C LEU A 93 -14.18 10.16 2.72
N LEU A 94 -15.08 10.83 1.99
CA LEU A 94 -14.76 12.06 1.25
C LEU A 94 -14.33 13.19 2.17
N VAL A 95 -15.01 13.37 3.29
CA VAL A 95 -14.65 14.36 4.31
C VAL A 95 -13.29 14.03 4.92
N GLY A 96 -13.06 12.78 5.31
CA GLY A 96 -11.77 12.32 5.84
C GLY A 96 -10.63 12.54 4.83
N LEU A 97 -10.88 12.24 3.56
CA LEU A 97 -9.93 12.48 2.48
C LEU A 97 -9.62 13.97 2.29
N ALA A 98 -10.64 14.84 2.29
CA ALA A 98 -10.47 16.28 2.20
C ALA A 98 -9.66 16.84 3.38
N ILE A 99 -9.93 16.35 4.59
CA ILE A 99 -9.15 16.70 5.80
C ILE A 99 -7.69 16.27 5.62
N LEU A 100 -7.45 15.02 5.23
CA LEU A 100 -6.10 14.49 5.03
C LEU A 100 -5.34 15.29 3.98
N MET A 101 -5.96 15.58 2.83
CA MET A 101 -5.34 16.34 1.75
C MET A 101 -5.12 17.83 2.08
N THR A 102 -5.74 18.33 3.13
CA THR A 102 -5.55 19.72 3.58
C THR A 102 -4.62 19.82 4.79
N VAL A 103 -4.79 18.94 5.77
CA VAL A 103 -4.04 18.99 7.03
C VAL A 103 -2.60 18.50 6.86
N VAL A 104 -2.41 17.35 6.19
CA VAL A 104 -1.08 16.75 6.04
C VAL A 104 -0.11 17.66 5.29
N PRO A 105 -0.44 18.27 4.13
CA PRO A 105 0.47 19.18 3.46
C PRO A 105 0.80 20.42 4.31
N ARG A 106 -0.20 20.98 5.00
CA ARG A 106 0.04 22.12 5.89
C ARG A 106 0.99 21.79 7.04
N TYR A 107 0.80 20.61 7.64
CA TYR A 107 1.68 20.10 8.67
C TYR A 107 3.12 19.93 8.17
N LEU A 108 3.31 19.26 7.03
CA LEU A 108 4.62 19.03 6.43
C LEU A 108 5.33 20.35 6.06
N GLN A 109 4.60 21.33 5.54
CA GLN A 109 5.15 22.66 5.21
C GLN A 109 5.53 23.43 6.49
N ARG A 110 4.66 23.44 7.49
CA ARG A 110 4.84 24.25 8.70
C ARG A 110 5.95 23.74 9.60
N PHE A 111 6.01 22.41 9.81
CA PHE A 111 6.91 21.80 10.79
C PHE A 111 8.18 21.21 10.16
N HIS A 112 8.11 20.73 8.93
CA HIS A 112 9.23 20.08 8.25
C HIS A 112 9.81 20.90 7.10
N ARG A 113 9.28 22.08 6.84
CA ARG A 113 9.73 22.99 5.78
C ARG A 113 9.83 22.32 4.39
N ILE A 114 8.94 21.38 4.14
CA ILE A 114 8.83 20.71 2.84
C ILE A 114 8.11 21.66 1.89
N ASP A 115 8.59 21.78 0.65
CA ASP A 115 7.95 22.58 -0.37
C ASP A 115 6.50 22.15 -0.63
N GLN A 116 5.68 23.07 -1.12
CA GLN A 116 4.24 22.85 -1.24
C GLN A 116 3.89 21.71 -2.20
N GLN A 117 4.62 21.56 -3.30
CA GLN A 117 4.33 20.51 -4.28
C GLN A 117 4.67 19.14 -3.73
N THR A 118 5.85 18.95 -3.14
CA THR A 118 6.25 17.72 -2.47
C THR A 118 5.29 17.36 -1.33
N ALA A 119 4.90 18.34 -0.49
CA ALA A 119 3.99 18.10 0.62
C ALA A 119 2.59 17.63 0.14
N ARG A 120 2.08 18.19 -0.97
CA ARG A 120 0.83 17.74 -1.58
C ARG A 120 0.95 16.33 -2.13
N MET A 121 2.05 16.01 -2.84
CA MET A 121 2.30 14.65 -3.36
C MET A 121 2.37 13.62 -2.23
N CYS A 122 2.95 13.96 -1.08
CA CYS A 122 2.98 13.10 0.10
C CYS A 122 1.60 12.81 0.69
N ALA A 123 0.65 13.73 0.53
CA ALA A 123 -0.71 13.58 1.07
C ALA A 123 -1.67 12.82 0.15
N ILE A 124 -1.42 12.78 -1.17
CA ILE A 124 -2.32 12.13 -2.13
C ILE A 124 -2.43 10.64 -1.80
N PRO A 125 -3.63 10.09 -1.54
CA PRO A 125 -3.81 8.66 -1.42
C PRO A 125 -3.79 8.02 -2.81
N GLY A 126 -2.98 6.99 -2.99
CA GLY A 126 -2.90 6.30 -4.28
C GLY A 126 -1.84 5.22 -4.32
N ALA A 127 -1.72 4.56 -5.48
CA ALA A 127 -0.70 3.55 -5.70
C ALA A 127 0.69 4.19 -5.67
N LEU A 128 1.53 3.75 -4.73
CA LEU A 128 2.88 4.29 -4.52
C LEU A 128 3.67 4.45 -5.82
N GLY A 129 3.67 3.43 -6.68
CA GLY A 129 4.43 3.47 -7.93
C GLY A 129 3.96 4.55 -8.90
N TYR A 130 2.65 4.85 -8.94
CA TYR A 130 2.11 5.91 -9.77
C TYR A 130 2.47 7.30 -9.22
N ILE A 131 2.33 7.48 -7.90
CA ILE A 131 2.66 8.76 -7.24
C ILE A 131 4.16 9.07 -7.35
N VAL A 132 5.02 8.06 -7.18
CA VAL A 132 6.48 8.22 -7.36
C VAL A 132 6.82 8.56 -8.82
N ALA A 133 6.21 7.89 -9.80
CA ALA A 133 6.42 8.22 -11.21
C ALA A 133 6.00 9.67 -11.51
N LEU A 134 4.82 10.08 -11.04
CA LEU A 134 4.33 11.44 -11.20
C LEU A 134 5.24 12.47 -10.49
N SER A 135 5.81 12.12 -9.34
CA SER A 135 6.74 13.00 -8.62
C SER A 135 8.04 13.23 -9.37
N LEU A 136 8.49 12.26 -10.18
CA LEU A 136 9.66 12.43 -11.06
C LEU A 136 9.36 13.36 -12.24
N GLU A 137 8.14 13.33 -12.77
CA GLU A 137 7.73 14.23 -13.87
C GLU A 137 7.53 15.67 -13.41
N LEU A 138 7.13 15.88 -12.16
CA LEU A 138 6.84 17.20 -11.59
C LEU A 138 8.04 17.87 -10.90
N ASP A 139 9.23 17.28 -11.00
CA ASP A 139 10.47 17.78 -10.36
C ASP A 139 10.32 18.03 -8.85
N VAL A 140 9.61 17.12 -8.16
CA VAL A 140 9.46 17.13 -6.70
C VAL A 140 10.35 16.07 -6.06
N ASP A 141 10.61 16.18 -4.75
CA ASP A 141 11.44 15.23 -4.02
C ASP A 141 10.75 13.85 -3.92
N SER A 142 10.93 13.06 -4.98
CA SER A 142 10.35 11.71 -5.10
C SER A 142 10.80 10.76 -3.98
N ARG A 143 11.98 10.98 -3.41
CA ARG A 143 12.49 10.19 -2.28
C ARG A 143 11.65 10.43 -1.02
N ARG A 144 11.35 11.69 -0.70
CA ARG A 144 10.49 12.04 0.44
C ARG A 144 9.06 11.52 0.23
N VAL A 145 8.55 11.67 -0.98
CA VAL A 145 7.23 11.13 -1.36
C VAL A 145 7.18 9.62 -1.13
N ALA A 146 8.16 8.87 -1.63
CA ALA A 146 8.23 7.42 -1.47
C ALA A 146 8.32 7.00 0.00
N ILE A 147 9.20 7.64 0.79
CA ILE A 147 9.39 7.33 2.22
C ILE A 147 8.08 7.57 3.00
N LEU A 148 7.44 8.73 2.82
CA LEU A 148 6.23 9.06 3.56
C LEU A 148 5.05 8.17 3.18
N HIS A 149 4.93 7.77 1.90
CA HIS A 149 3.92 6.80 1.48
C HIS A 149 4.15 5.42 2.07
N THR A 150 5.40 4.93 2.05
CA THR A 150 5.76 3.64 2.64
C THR A 150 5.52 3.64 4.14
N LEU A 151 5.93 4.69 4.84
CA LEU A 151 5.69 4.84 6.28
C LEU A 151 4.18 4.85 6.60
N ARG A 152 3.38 5.58 5.82
CA ARG A 152 1.92 5.60 5.97
C ARG A 152 1.33 4.20 5.81
N LEU A 153 1.73 3.46 4.79
CA LEU A 153 1.25 2.08 4.58
C LEU A 153 1.67 1.17 5.74
N ALA A 154 2.90 1.27 6.22
CA ALA A 154 3.37 0.50 7.36
C ALA A 154 2.54 0.80 8.63
N VAL A 155 2.31 2.08 8.93
CA VAL A 155 1.51 2.50 10.08
C VAL A 155 0.06 2.02 9.94
N LEU A 156 -0.56 2.19 8.76
CA LEU A 156 -1.93 1.75 8.53
C LEU A 156 -2.07 0.25 8.67
N LEU A 157 -1.18 -0.54 8.09
CA LEU A 157 -1.22 -2.00 8.21
C LEU A 157 -1.05 -2.46 9.65
N THR A 158 -0.10 -1.87 10.38
CA THR A 158 0.12 -2.20 11.80
C THR A 158 -1.08 -1.81 12.65
N PHE A 159 -1.62 -0.60 12.44
CA PHE A 159 -2.76 -0.10 13.20
C PHE A 159 -4.03 -0.92 12.93
N ILE A 160 -4.34 -1.21 11.67
CA ILE A 160 -5.51 -2.03 11.30
C ILE A 160 -5.36 -3.43 11.88
N SER A 161 -4.17 -4.03 11.77
CA SER A 161 -3.90 -5.35 12.34
C SER A 161 -4.10 -5.37 13.85
N ALA A 162 -3.62 -4.35 14.56
CA ALA A 162 -3.81 -4.23 16.01
C ALA A 162 -5.28 -4.04 16.40
N VAL A 163 -6.02 -3.19 15.68
CA VAL A 163 -7.45 -2.96 15.93
C VAL A 163 -8.26 -4.25 15.70
N VAL A 164 -7.97 -4.97 14.63
CA VAL A 164 -8.65 -6.23 14.31
C VAL A 164 -8.35 -7.27 15.40
N ALA A 165 -7.07 -7.41 15.82
CA ALA A 165 -6.70 -8.33 16.89
C ALA A 165 -7.45 -8.04 18.19
N LEU A 166 -7.49 -6.76 18.61
CA LEU A 166 -8.23 -6.34 19.80
C LEU A 166 -9.74 -6.56 19.68
N ALA A 167 -10.31 -6.35 18.50
CA ALA A 167 -11.73 -6.57 18.26
C ALA A 167 -12.11 -8.05 18.33
N TYR A 168 -11.23 -8.96 17.90
CA TYR A 168 -11.45 -10.40 18.05
C TYR A 168 -11.33 -10.86 19.51
N ASP A 169 -10.34 -10.36 20.25
CA ASP A 169 -10.11 -10.70 21.67
C ASP A 169 -11.26 -10.25 22.58
N MET A 170 -12.05 -9.24 22.16
CA MET A 170 -13.23 -8.77 22.90
C MET A 170 -14.51 -9.57 22.61
N GLN A 171 -14.48 -10.50 21.65
CA GLN A 171 -15.64 -11.32 21.27
C GLN A 171 -15.61 -12.74 21.87
N ASP A 172 -14.47 -13.15 22.41
CA ASP A 172 -14.28 -14.39 23.17
C ASP A 172 -14.41 -14.14 24.68
#